data_ea732c428a274725c24a6865b2890bc8
#
_entry.id   ea732c428a274725c24a6865b2890bc8
#
_cell.length_a   1.000
_cell.length_b   1.000
_cell.length_c   1.000
_cell.angle_alpha   90.00
_cell.angle_beta   90.00
_cell.angle_gamma   90.00
#
_symmetry.space_group_name_H-M   'P 1'
#
loop_
_entity.id
_entity.type
_entity.pdbx_description
1 polymer ?
#
loop_
_entity_poly.entity_id
_entity_poly.type
_entity_poly.pdbx_seq_one_letter_code
_entity_poly.pdbx_strand_id
1 'polypeptide(L)'
;MYVSEVRYDQEQVATEFDQVRDRRPEIVEIWCRHIVLHLDAHDGHDRPRPPLVDVGSGTGIWSKAIAAHCGVSVIGVEPSTGMRARAATAHRHTDVRHVGGNADTLPLRSDSASGAWLSTVIHQFPDLRAAASELRRVLVPGAPVMIRSSFPGRHDEHEHFQRFPDALALASTWPRLGEVITVFEEAGFSCDTFERVREPTFDTYDEFLELLPTMRRSDTALIGIDDEQWARGIAKFRQARDGKERPWPLGLDLLVLR
;
A
#
# COMPACT_ATOMS: atom_id res chain seq x y z
N MET A 1 -6.99 0.17 -20.37
CA MET A 1 -5.59 -0.16 -20.73
C MET A 1 -4.80 0.04 -19.44
N TYR A 2 -4.47 -1.03 -18.74
CA TYR A 2 -3.72 -0.95 -17.48
C TYR A 2 -2.33 -0.38 -17.77
N VAL A 3 -1.89 0.63 -17.02
CA VAL A 3 -0.52 1.14 -17.06
C VAL A 3 0.38 0.12 -16.35
N SER A 4 0.61 -1.02 -17.01
CA SER A 4 1.52 -2.07 -16.53
C SER A 4 2.98 -1.83 -16.96
N GLU A 5 3.37 -0.57 -17.20
CA GLU A 5 4.72 -0.25 -17.66
C GLU A 5 5.64 0.36 -16.59
N VAL A 6 5.25 0.36 -15.34
CA VAL A 6 6.24 0.61 -14.28
C VAL A 6 7.12 -0.63 -14.23
N ARG A 7 8.33 -0.52 -14.74
CA ARG A 7 9.32 -1.61 -14.72
C ARG A 7 9.91 -1.75 -13.31
N TYR A 8 9.09 -2.20 -12.37
CA TYR A 8 9.52 -2.49 -10.99
C TYR A 8 10.67 -3.52 -10.90
N ASP A 9 10.94 -4.23 -11.98
CA ASP A 9 12.08 -5.17 -12.06
C ASP A 9 13.45 -4.49 -12.16
N GLN A 10 13.52 -3.17 -12.36
CA GLN A 10 14.76 -2.42 -12.35
C GLN A 10 15.17 -2.04 -10.93
N GLU A 11 16.40 -2.34 -10.54
CA GLU A 11 16.96 -2.02 -9.23
C GLU A 11 16.89 -0.51 -8.88
N GLN A 12 17.07 0.33 -9.88
CA GLN A 12 16.94 1.77 -9.72
C GLN A 12 15.53 2.18 -9.28
N VAL A 13 14.50 1.61 -9.91
CA VAL A 13 13.09 1.90 -9.55
C VAL A 13 12.79 1.44 -8.13
N ALA A 14 13.27 0.27 -7.71
CA ALA A 14 13.12 -0.21 -6.34
C ALA A 14 13.80 0.71 -5.31
N THR A 15 14.97 1.26 -5.65
CA THR A 15 15.69 2.20 -4.78
C THR A 15 14.95 3.55 -4.68
N GLU A 16 14.48 4.07 -5.79
CA GLU A 16 13.69 5.32 -5.83
C GLU A 16 12.34 5.15 -5.10
N PHE A 17 11.72 3.98 -5.21
CA PHE A 17 10.51 3.64 -4.46
C PHE A 17 10.73 3.72 -2.95
N ASP A 18 11.86 3.21 -2.44
CA ASP A 18 12.21 3.30 -1.02
C ASP A 18 12.36 4.76 -0.57
N GLN A 19 13.06 5.59 -1.35
CA GLN A 19 13.28 7.01 -1.02
C GLN A 19 11.98 7.79 -0.80
N VAL A 20 10.97 7.49 -1.63
CA VAL A 20 9.64 8.12 -1.51
C VAL A 20 8.82 7.52 -0.37
N ARG A 21 9.06 6.26 -0.05
CA ARG A 21 8.25 5.49 0.89
C ARG A 21 8.97 5.16 2.20
N ASP A 22 10.18 5.68 2.38
CA ASP A 22 10.84 5.63 3.68
C ASP A 22 9.97 6.36 4.70
N ARG A 23 9.42 5.57 5.61
CA ARG A 23 8.33 6.04 6.47
C ARG A 23 8.87 6.66 7.73
N ARG A 24 8.36 7.83 8.07
CA ARG A 24 8.58 8.43 9.39
C ARG A 24 8.10 7.43 10.46
N PRO A 25 8.82 7.29 11.58
CA PRO A 25 8.47 6.35 12.65
C PRO A 25 7.02 6.50 13.12
N GLU A 26 6.50 7.72 13.14
CA GLU A 26 5.12 8.02 13.56
C GLU A 26 4.09 7.39 12.61
N ILE A 27 4.36 7.36 11.30
CA ILE A 27 3.48 6.71 10.31
C ILE A 27 3.45 5.20 10.55
N VAL A 28 4.63 4.60 10.77
CA VAL A 28 4.74 3.17 11.09
C VAL A 28 3.95 2.85 12.35
N GLU A 29 4.11 3.64 13.41
CA GLU A 29 3.40 3.44 14.67
C GLU A 29 1.88 3.55 14.53
N ILE A 30 1.38 4.53 13.75
CA ILE A 30 -0.04 4.68 13.47
C ILE A 30 -0.60 3.39 12.85
N TRP A 31 0.01 2.90 11.78
CA TRP A 31 -0.50 1.72 11.07
C TRP A 31 -0.29 0.41 11.84
N CYS A 32 0.83 0.26 12.54
CA CYS A 32 1.05 -0.93 13.37
C CYS A 32 0.02 -1.04 14.51
N ARG A 33 -0.43 0.07 15.09
CA ARG A 33 -1.54 0.05 16.07
C ARG A 33 -2.83 -0.50 15.46
N HIS A 34 -3.20 -0.06 14.26
CA HIS A 34 -4.39 -0.60 13.57
C HIS A 34 -4.21 -2.10 13.24
N ILE A 35 -3.03 -2.50 12.75
CA ILE A 35 -2.75 -3.90 12.42
C ILE A 35 -2.90 -4.79 13.67
N VAL A 36 -2.27 -4.41 14.78
CA VAL A 36 -2.36 -5.16 16.05
C VAL A 36 -3.81 -5.25 16.53
N LEU A 37 -4.54 -4.13 16.54
CA LEU A 37 -5.95 -4.10 16.96
C LEU A 37 -6.81 -5.13 16.21
N HIS A 38 -6.63 -5.23 14.89
CA HIS A 38 -7.43 -6.14 14.07
C HIS A 38 -6.91 -7.58 14.07
N LEU A 39 -5.62 -7.80 14.31
CA LEU A 39 -5.07 -9.15 14.50
C LEU A 39 -5.46 -9.74 15.85
N ASP A 40 -5.37 -8.98 16.94
CA ASP A 40 -5.63 -9.45 18.30
C ASP A 40 -7.13 -9.76 18.53
N ALA A 41 -8.02 -9.07 17.84
CA ALA A 41 -9.45 -9.35 17.90
C ALA A 41 -9.82 -10.79 17.47
N HIS A 42 -8.88 -11.53 16.89
CA HIS A 42 -9.10 -12.88 16.36
C HIS A 42 -8.32 -13.99 17.10
N ASP A 43 -7.44 -13.66 18.06
CA ASP A 43 -6.56 -14.66 18.70
C ASP A 43 -7.29 -15.62 19.66
N GLY A 44 -7.26 -16.90 19.29
CA GLY A 44 -7.41 -18.02 20.24
C GLY A 44 -6.04 -18.38 20.82
N HIS A 45 -5.84 -18.16 22.10
CA HIS A 45 -4.55 -18.09 22.81
C HIS A 45 -3.69 -19.38 22.89
N ASP A 46 -4.07 -20.50 22.24
CA ASP A 46 -3.43 -21.81 22.51
C ASP A 46 -2.46 -22.31 21.42
N ARG A 47 -2.21 -21.57 20.36
CA ARG A 47 -1.29 -21.99 19.28
C ARG A 47 -0.38 -20.84 18.83
N PRO A 48 0.85 -21.14 18.32
CA PRO A 48 1.65 -20.12 17.64
C PRO A 48 0.83 -19.51 16.51
N ARG A 49 0.75 -18.18 16.47
CA ARG A 49 0.04 -17.43 15.42
C ARG A 49 0.67 -17.75 14.05
N PRO A 50 -0.10 -18.14 13.03
CA PRO A 50 0.41 -18.17 11.66
C PRO A 50 0.95 -16.81 11.22
N PRO A 51 1.84 -16.75 10.21
CA PRO A 51 2.37 -15.48 9.71
C PRO A 51 1.26 -14.61 9.11
N LEU A 52 1.44 -13.29 9.16
CA LEU A 52 0.68 -12.35 8.34
C LEU A 52 1.20 -12.38 6.91
N VAL A 53 0.32 -12.30 5.91
CA VAL A 53 0.75 -12.16 4.52
C VAL A 53 0.69 -10.68 4.10
N ASP A 54 1.81 -10.15 3.57
CA ASP A 54 1.90 -8.82 2.96
C ASP A 54 1.87 -9.00 1.45
N VAL A 55 0.70 -8.70 0.83
CA VAL A 55 0.44 -8.95 -0.60
C VAL A 55 0.80 -7.72 -1.43
N GLY A 56 1.70 -7.90 -2.39
CA GLY A 56 2.35 -6.81 -3.11
C GLY A 56 3.34 -6.09 -2.19
N SER A 57 4.17 -6.86 -1.50
CA SER A 57 5.06 -6.35 -0.46
C SER A 57 6.14 -5.37 -0.95
N GLY A 58 6.34 -5.28 -2.28
CA GLY A 58 7.31 -4.39 -2.90
C GLY A 58 8.72 -4.61 -2.35
N THR A 59 9.36 -3.55 -1.92
CA THR A 59 10.71 -3.58 -1.32
C THR A 59 10.73 -4.10 0.13
N GLY A 60 9.58 -4.50 0.69
CA GLY A 60 9.49 -5.08 2.04
C GLY A 60 9.47 -4.07 3.18
N ILE A 61 9.31 -2.79 2.92
CA ILE A 61 9.25 -1.75 3.96
C ILE A 61 8.18 -2.10 5.01
N TRP A 62 6.94 -2.40 4.56
CA TRP A 62 5.87 -2.77 5.47
C TRP A 62 6.08 -4.13 6.11
N SER A 63 6.53 -5.13 5.35
CA SER A 63 6.83 -6.45 5.92
C SER A 63 7.79 -6.35 7.10
N LYS A 64 8.90 -5.59 6.96
CA LYS A 64 9.85 -5.33 8.03
C LYS A 64 9.24 -4.55 9.19
N ALA A 65 8.51 -3.47 8.89
CA ALA A 65 7.88 -2.63 9.91
C ALA A 65 6.89 -3.43 10.76
N ILE A 66 6.03 -4.23 10.13
CA ILE A 66 5.05 -5.09 10.80
C ILE A 66 5.75 -6.12 11.69
N ALA A 67 6.77 -6.82 11.17
CA ALA A 67 7.48 -7.80 11.98
C ALA A 67 8.15 -7.15 13.20
N ALA A 68 8.80 -6.01 13.01
CA ALA A 68 9.54 -5.32 14.07
C ALA A 68 8.63 -4.69 15.15
N HIS A 69 7.47 -4.15 14.77
CA HIS A 69 6.64 -3.36 15.69
C HIS A 69 5.40 -4.13 16.18
N CYS A 70 4.88 -5.08 15.39
CA CYS A 70 3.70 -5.87 15.78
C CYS A 70 4.07 -7.24 16.37
N GLY A 71 5.34 -7.64 16.32
CA GLY A 71 5.81 -8.91 16.89
C GLY A 71 5.24 -10.15 16.17
N VAL A 72 4.90 -10.05 14.89
CA VAL A 72 4.35 -11.14 14.09
C VAL A 72 5.29 -11.53 12.96
N SER A 73 5.36 -12.83 12.64
CA SER A 73 6.07 -13.25 11.43
C SER A 73 5.31 -12.80 10.18
N VAL A 74 6.04 -12.42 9.13
CA VAL A 74 5.45 -11.92 7.88
C VAL A 74 5.96 -12.70 6.67
N ILE A 75 5.06 -13.02 5.75
CA ILE A 75 5.40 -13.50 4.41
C ILE A 75 5.04 -12.41 3.40
N GLY A 76 6.04 -11.75 2.83
CA GLY A 76 5.87 -10.81 1.74
C GLY A 76 5.75 -11.56 0.42
N VAL A 77 4.63 -11.37 -0.29
CA VAL A 77 4.39 -11.90 -1.63
C VAL A 77 4.51 -10.77 -2.64
N GLU A 78 5.44 -10.89 -3.59
CA GLU A 78 5.76 -9.83 -4.56
C GLU A 78 6.15 -10.43 -5.91
N PRO A 79 5.51 -10.06 -7.03
CA PRO A 79 5.86 -10.60 -8.34
C PRO A 79 7.21 -10.09 -8.88
N SER A 80 7.60 -8.84 -8.58
CA SER A 80 8.81 -8.23 -9.10
C SER A 80 10.08 -8.80 -8.46
N THR A 81 10.98 -9.30 -9.29
CA THR A 81 12.30 -9.81 -8.84
C THR A 81 13.18 -8.70 -8.30
N GLY A 82 13.14 -7.51 -8.91
CA GLY A 82 13.89 -6.33 -8.47
C GLY A 82 13.46 -5.85 -7.09
N MET A 83 12.15 -5.79 -6.85
CA MET A 83 11.58 -5.43 -5.55
C MET A 83 11.98 -6.45 -4.48
N ARG A 84 11.85 -7.76 -4.74
CA ARG A 84 12.27 -8.81 -3.79
C ARG A 84 13.78 -8.79 -3.51
N ALA A 85 14.61 -8.53 -4.51
CA ALA A 85 16.06 -8.39 -4.31
C ALA A 85 16.38 -7.22 -3.35
N ARG A 86 15.68 -6.09 -3.54
CA ARG A 86 15.79 -4.95 -2.63
C ARG A 86 15.30 -5.30 -1.22
N ALA A 87 14.16 -5.97 -1.09
CA ALA A 87 13.63 -6.44 0.20
C ALA A 87 14.64 -7.33 0.95
N ALA A 88 15.29 -8.25 0.25
CA ALA A 88 16.27 -9.16 0.81
C ALA A 88 17.56 -8.48 1.28
N THR A 89 17.86 -7.27 0.82
CA THR A 89 19.07 -6.52 1.17
C THR A 89 18.80 -5.38 2.13
N ALA A 90 17.90 -4.46 1.76
CA ALA A 90 17.66 -3.22 2.52
C ALA A 90 16.68 -3.39 3.69
N HIS A 91 15.74 -4.32 3.57
CA HIS A 91 14.67 -4.49 4.56
C HIS A 91 14.64 -5.89 5.20
N ARG A 92 15.82 -6.49 5.39
CA ARG A 92 15.94 -7.78 6.07
C ARG A 92 15.42 -7.72 7.50
N HIS A 93 14.68 -8.78 7.89
CA HIS A 93 14.27 -9.05 9.26
C HIS A 93 14.20 -10.56 9.49
N THR A 94 14.51 -11.05 10.68
CA THR A 94 14.53 -12.50 11.00
C THR A 94 13.17 -13.17 10.83
N ASP A 95 12.10 -12.42 11.14
CA ASP A 95 10.73 -12.91 11.09
C ASP A 95 10.00 -12.54 9.78
N VAL A 96 10.76 -12.13 8.74
CA VAL A 96 10.21 -11.85 7.41
C VAL A 96 10.79 -12.79 6.38
N ARG A 97 9.92 -13.33 5.53
CA ARG A 97 10.30 -14.09 4.33
C ARG A 97 9.64 -13.47 3.11
N HIS A 98 10.39 -13.31 2.02
CA HIS A 98 9.87 -12.83 0.75
C HIS A 98 9.80 -13.97 -0.25
N VAL A 99 8.64 -14.12 -0.92
CA VAL A 99 8.38 -15.12 -1.95
C VAL A 99 7.87 -14.48 -3.22
N GLY A 100 8.18 -15.06 -4.37
CA GLY A 100 7.63 -14.64 -5.66
C GLY A 100 6.21 -15.15 -5.83
N GLY A 101 5.28 -14.28 -6.22
CA GLY A 101 3.88 -14.66 -6.49
C GLY A 101 2.99 -13.46 -6.78
N ASN A 102 1.80 -13.74 -7.31
CA ASN A 102 0.77 -12.76 -7.61
C ASN A 102 -0.38 -12.88 -6.61
N ALA A 103 -1.18 -11.82 -6.49
CA ALA A 103 -2.34 -11.80 -5.59
C ALA A 103 -3.44 -12.80 -6.00
N ASP A 104 -3.58 -13.08 -7.30
CA ASP A 104 -4.54 -14.01 -7.89
C ASP A 104 -4.11 -15.48 -7.83
N THR A 105 -2.87 -15.75 -7.38
CA THR A 105 -2.28 -17.10 -7.28
C THR A 105 -1.24 -17.11 -6.15
N LEU A 106 -1.70 -16.97 -4.92
CA LEU A 106 -0.80 -16.88 -3.76
C LEU A 106 -0.05 -18.19 -3.53
N PRO A 107 1.31 -18.18 -3.43
CA PRO A 107 2.13 -19.38 -3.25
C PRO A 107 2.10 -19.87 -1.79
N LEU A 108 0.93 -19.87 -1.19
CA LEU A 108 0.69 -20.24 0.21
C LEU A 108 -0.34 -21.37 0.29
N ARG A 109 -0.27 -22.16 1.36
CA ARG A 109 -1.27 -23.20 1.64
C ARG A 109 -2.58 -22.58 2.10
N SER A 110 -3.68 -23.31 1.97
CA SER A 110 -4.95 -22.94 2.60
C SER A 110 -4.79 -22.84 4.12
N ASP A 111 -5.54 -21.94 4.73
CA ASP A 111 -5.60 -21.74 6.19
C ASP A 111 -4.23 -21.61 6.85
N SER A 112 -3.31 -20.87 6.23
CA SER A 112 -1.91 -20.74 6.68
C SER A 112 -1.48 -19.34 7.07
N ALA A 113 -2.36 -18.33 6.98
CA ALA A 113 -2.06 -16.95 7.35
C ALA A 113 -3.09 -16.40 8.35
N SER A 114 -2.61 -15.65 9.34
CA SER A 114 -3.44 -15.05 10.40
C SER A 114 -4.07 -13.71 10.03
N GLY A 115 -3.74 -13.17 8.89
CA GLY A 115 -4.25 -11.93 8.34
C GLY A 115 -3.54 -11.57 7.07
N ALA A 116 -4.10 -10.62 6.32
CA ALA A 116 -3.49 -10.06 5.13
C ALA A 116 -3.35 -8.54 5.25
N TRP A 117 -2.20 -8.02 4.82
CA TRP A 117 -1.92 -6.61 4.65
C TRP A 117 -1.75 -6.27 3.18
N LEU A 118 -2.53 -5.30 2.68
CA LEU A 118 -2.50 -4.81 1.31
C LEU A 118 -2.30 -3.30 1.34
N SER A 119 -1.08 -2.84 1.08
CA SER A 119 -0.75 -1.42 1.20
C SER A 119 -0.59 -0.75 -0.16
N THR A 120 -1.55 0.07 -0.57
CA THR A 120 -1.55 0.83 -1.83
C THR A 120 -1.28 -0.02 -3.07
N VAL A 121 -1.81 -1.23 -3.12
CA VAL A 121 -1.54 -2.23 -4.17
C VAL A 121 -2.80 -2.69 -4.91
N ILE A 122 -3.98 -2.55 -4.31
CA ILE A 122 -5.23 -3.14 -4.84
C ILE A 122 -5.58 -2.70 -6.26
N HIS A 123 -5.18 -1.48 -6.64
CA HIS A 123 -5.37 -0.94 -7.98
C HIS A 123 -4.42 -1.55 -9.03
N GLN A 124 -3.46 -2.36 -8.61
CA GLN A 124 -2.53 -3.07 -9.48
C GLN A 124 -2.93 -4.54 -9.70
N PHE A 125 -3.97 -5.04 -9.03
CA PHE A 125 -4.39 -6.42 -9.20
C PHE A 125 -5.06 -6.62 -10.56
N PRO A 126 -4.57 -7.57 -11.39
CA PRO A 126 -5.15 -7.85 -12.70
C PRO A 126 -6.59 -8.39 -12.60
N ASP A 127 -6.84 -9.22 -11.58
CA ASP A 127 -8.14 -9.80 -11.26
C ASP A 127 -8.42 -9.72 -9.75
N LEU A 128 -9.26 -8.75 -9.38
CA LEU A 128 -9.63 -8.53 -7.99
C LEU A 128 -10.45 -9.70 -7.41
N ARG A 129 -11.28 -10.37 -8.23
CA ARG A 129 -12.09 -11.53 -7.79
C ARG A 129 -11.22 -12.73 -7.49
N ALA A 130 -10.25 -13.03 -8.37
CA ALA A 130 -9.29 -14.09 -8.14
C ALA A 130 -8.45 -13.81 -6.88
N ALA A 131 -8.00 -12.55 -6.69
CA ALA A 131 -7.26 -12.16 -5.51
C ALA A 131 -8.07 -12.31 -4.21
N ALA A 132 -9.35 -11.91 -4.21
CA ALA A 132 -10.24 -12.08 -3.06
C ALA A 132 -10.44 -13.58 -2.73
N SER A 133 -10.63 -14.42 -3.75
CA SER A 133 -10.77 -15.87 -3.59
C SER A 133 -9.49 -16.52 -3.02
N GLU A 134 -8.32 -16.11 -3.50
CA GLU A 134 -7.04 -16.59 -2.98
C GLU A 134 -6.78 -16.14 -1.54
N LEU A 135 -7.12 -14.90 -1.20
CA LEU A 135 -7.08 -14.42 0.18
C LEU A 135 -8.01 -15.24 1.07
N ARG A 136 -9.24 -15.53 0.61
CA ARG A 136 -10.17 -16.39 1.36
C ARG A 136 -9.58 -17.79 1.59
N ARG A 137 -8.90 -18.35 0.58
CA ARG A 137 -8.28 -19.68 0.67
C ARG A 137 -7.11 -19.72 1.67
N VAL A 138 -6.24 -18.72 1.66
CA VAL A 138 -4.99 -18.76 2.46
C VAL A 138 -5.18 -18.32 3.91
N LEU A 139 -6.20 -17.53 4.19
CA LEU A 139 -6.47 -17.03 5.53
C LEU A 139 -7.20 -18.06 6.37
N VAL A 140 -6.81 -18.17 7.66
CA VAL A 140 -7.59 -18.95 8.62
C VAL A 140 -8.99 -18.33 8.77
N PRO A 141 -10.03 -19.13 9.12
CA PRO A 141 -11.38 -18.59 9.27
C PRO A 141 -11.45 -17.39 10.21
N GLY A 142 -12.07 -16.30 9.77
CA GLY A 142 -12.23 -15.05 10.50
C GLY A 142 -11.00 -14.12 10.51
N ALA A 143 -9.89 -14.51 9.92
CA ALA A 143 -8.70 -13.67 9.82
C ALA A 143 -8.97 -12.41 8.98
N PRO A 144 -8.42 -11.24 9.36
CA PRO A 144 -8.69 -9.98 8.68
C PRO A 144 -7.91 -9.83 7.38
N VAL A 145 -8.54 -9.22 6.39
CA VAL A 145 -7.88 -8.54 5.27
C VAL A 145 -7.88 -7.05 5.57
N MET A 146 -6.71 -6.46 5.71
CA MET A 146 -6.51 -5.05 6.02
C MET A 146 -5.97 -4.33 4.79
N ILE A 147 -6.77 -3.46 4.19
CA ILE A 147 -6.44 -2.73 2.97
C ILE A 147 -6.19 -1.27 3.32
N ARG A 148 -4.93 -0.85 3.23
CA ARG A 148 -4.50 0.54 3.29
C ARG A 148 -4.43 1.09 1.88
N SER A 149 -5.33 1.98 1.51
CA SER A 149 -5.40 2.49 0.14
C SER A 149 -6.04 3.88 0.09
N SER A 150 -6.16 4.40 -1.12
CA SER A 150 -7.00 5.54 -1.42
C SER A 150 -7.98 5.13 -2.51
N PHE A 151 -9.25 5.49 -2.35
CA PHE A 151 -10.31 5.09 -3.28
C PHE A 151 -10.80 6.28 -4.10
N PRO A 152 -11.25 6.07 -5.37
CA PRO A 152 -11.87 7.11 -6.18
C PRO A 152 -12.97 7.87 -5.44
N GLY A 153 -12.94 9.21 -5.54
CA GLY A 153 -13.86 10.10 -4.83
C GLY A 153 -13.44 10.45 -3.39
N ARG A 154 -12.26 9.96 -2.93
CA ARG A 154 -11.72 10.20 -1.60
C ARG A 154 -10.28 10.73 -1.62
N HIS A 155 -9.89 11.39 -2.72
CA HIS A 155 -8.54 11.93 -2.95
C HIS A 155 -8.40 13.41 -2.51
N ASP A 156 -9.35 13.92 -1.75
CA ASP A 156 -9.43 15.31 -1.29
C ASP A 156 -8.25 15.73 -0.38
N GLU A 157 -7.68 14.77 0.36
CA GLU A 157 -6.53 14.98 1.25
C GLU A 157 -5.18 14.56 0.61
N HIS A 158 -5.12 14.43 -0.72
CA HIS A 158 -3.91 14.07 -1.43
C HIS A 158 -3.34 15.26 -2.18
N GLU A 159 -2.33 15.91 -1.63
CA GLU A 159 -1.71 17.11 -2.20
C GLU A 159 -1.31 16.96 -3.67
N HIS A 160 -0.70 15.81 -4.04
CA HIS A 160 -0.29 15.60 -5.42
C HIS A 160 -1.48 15.51 -6.37
N PHE A 161 -2.61 14.93 -5.97
CA PHE A 161 -3.81 14.92 -6.81
C PHE A 161 -4.44 16.31 -6.96
N GLN A 162 -4.36 17.16 -5.93
CA GLN A 162 -4.85 18.54 -6.02
C GLN A 162 -3.99 19.38 -6.97
N ARG A 163 -2.71 19.08 -7.08
CA ARG A 163 -1.76 19.82 -7.92
C ARG A 163 -1.58 19.23 -9.31
N PHE A 164 -1.83 17.90 -9.48
CA PHE A 164 -1.75 17.18 -10.74
C PHE A 164 -3.13 16.60 -11.12
N PRO A 165 -4.00 17.36 -11.83
CA PRO A 165 -5.34 16.89 -12.20
C PRO A 165 -5.33 15.61 -13.06
N ASP A 166 -4.28 15.42 -13.88
CA ASP A 166 -4.16 14.25 -14.75
C ASP A 166 -3.84 12.98 -13.94
N ALA A 167 -3.06 13.11 -12.86
CA ALA A 167 -2.86 12.03 -11.89
C ALA A 167 -4.18 11.67 -11.17
N LEU A 168 -4.98 12.67 -10.80
CA LEU A 168 -6.31 12.47 -10.24
C LEU A 168 -7.24 11.76 -11.23
N ALA A 169 -7.21 12.14 -12.50
CA ALA A 169 -8.01 11.51 -13.55
C ALA A 169 -7.64 10.02 -13.68
N LEU A 170 -6.35 9.68 -13.68
CA LEU A 170 -5.90 8.29 -13.68
C LEU A 170 -6.36 7.55 -12.41
N ALA A 171 -6.13 8.11 -11.23
CA ALA A 171 -6.53 7.48 -9.96
C ALA A 171 -8.05 7.28 -9.86
N SER A 172 -8.84 8.08 -10.56
CA SER A 172 -10.31 7.92 -10.63
C SER A 172 -10.77 6.68 -11.40
N THR A 173 -9.86 6.02 -12.13
CA THR A 173 -10.12 4.74 -12.81
C THR A 173 -9.85 3.50 -11.95
N TRP A 174 -9.27 3.69 -10.78
CA TRP A 174 -8.99 2.59 -9.84
C TRP A 174 -10.27 1.96 -9.28
N PRO A 175 -10.19 0.74 -8.71
CA PRO A 175 -11.35 0.11 -8.08
C PRO A 175 -12.00 1.02 -7.04
N ARG A 176 -13.32 1.18 -7.12
CA ARG A 176 -14.07 1.98 -6.15
C ARG A 176 -14.29 1.20 -4.86
N LEU A 177 -14.40 1.87 -3.73
CA LEU A 177 -14.64 1.25 -2.43
C LEU A 177 -15.79 0.24 -2.46
N GLY A 178 -16.95 0.63 -3.01
CA GLY A 178 -18.11 -0.27 -3.09
C GLY A 178 -17.86 -1.49 -3.96
N GLU A 179 -17.12 -1.36 -5.06
CA GLU A 179 -16.71 -2.49 -5.90
C GLU A 179 -15.80 -3.46 -5.12
N VAL A 180 -14.80 -2.93 -4.41
CA VAL A 180 -13.92 -3.76 -3.58
C VAL A 180 -14.71 -4.51 -2.52
N ILE A 181 -15.58 -3.83 -1.77
CA ILE A 181 -16.42 -4.47 -0.76
C ILE A 181 -17.26 -5.59 -1.39
N THR A 182 -17.99 -5.32 -2.48
CA THR A 182 -18.84 -6.31 -3.16
C THR A 182 -18.04 -7.54 -3.59
N VAL A 183 -16.86 -7.34 -4.21
CA VAL A 183 -16.03 -8.46 -4.67
C VAL A 183 -15.54 -9.33 -3.52
N PHE A 184 -15.17 -8.72 -2.40
CA PHE A 184 -14.75 -9.46 -1.21
C PHE A 184 -15.93 -10.15 -0.51
N GLU A 185 -17.12 -9.55 -0.49
CA GLU A 185 -18.33 -10.18 0.03
C GLU A 185 -18.72 -11.42 -0.79
N GLU A 186 -18.60 -11.37 -2.11
CA GLU A 186 -18.80 -12.52 -2.99
C GLU A 186 -17.80 -13.66 -2.72
N ALA A 187 -16.59 -13.33 -2.25
CA ALA A 187 -15.59 -14.31 -1.80
C ALA A 187 -15.80 -14.81 -0.35
N GLY A 188 -16.86 -14.36 0.34
CA GLY A 188 -17.21 -14.80 1.69
C GLY A 188 -16.60 -14.00 2.82
N PHE A 189 -16.16 -12.78 2.57
CA PHE A 189 -15.80 -11.81 3.60
C PHE A 189 -17.01 -10.93 3.94
N SER A 190 -16.90 -10.18 5.04
CA SER A 190 -17.82 -9.09 5.39
C SER A 190 -17.03 -7.84 5.75
N CYS A 191 -17.58 -6.66 5.47
CA CYS A 191 -16.96 -5.40 5.88
C CYS A 191 -17.07 -5.22 7.40
N ASP A 192 -15.93 -5.18 8.09
CA ASP A 192 -15.84 -5.01 9.55
C ASP A 192 -15.62 -3.55 9.92
N THR A 193 -14.63 -2.90 9.28
CA THR A 193 -14.24 -1.52 9.58
C THR A 193 -13.92 -0.77 8.31
N PHE A 194 -14.33 0.49 8.25
CA PHE A 194 -13.88 1.43 7.23
C PHE A 194 -13.67 2.80 7.86
N GLU A 195 -12.44 3.28 7.82
CA GLU A 195 -12.06 4.57 8.43
C GLU A 195 -10.97 5.28 7.63
N ARG A 196 -10.86 6.62 7.81
CA ARG A 196 -9.77 7.41 7.28
C ARG A 196 -8.69 7.62 8.33
N VAL A 197 -7.47 7.23 7.98
CA VAL A 197 -6.26 7.40 8.78
C VAL A 197 -5.40 8.50 8.17
N ARG A 198 -5.00 9.48 8.97
CA ARG A 198 -4.17 10.61 8.52
C ARG A 198 -2.71 10.39 8.88
N GLU A 199 -1.84 10.50 7.88
CA GLU A 199 -0.39 10.35 8.01
C GLU A 199 0.33 11.71 7.95
N PRO A 200 1.21 12.06 8.89
CA PRO A 200 2.05 13.26 8.82
C PRO A 200 3.19 13.03 7.82
N THR A 201 2.91 13.13 6.52
CA THR A 201 3.85 12.75 5.46
C THR A 201 4.91 13.80 5.22
N PHE A 202 4.53 15.08 5.21
CA PHE A 202 5.42 16.21 4.97
C PHE A 202 5.10 17.36 5.93
N ASP A 203 6.13 18.09 6.38
CA ASP A 203 5.95 19.27 7.22
C ASP A 203 5.96 20.56 6.38
N THR A 204 6.61 20.53 5.23
CA THR A 204 6.76 21.70 4.33
C THR A 204 6.59 21.31 2.87
N TYR A 205 6.26 22.29 2.04
CA TYR A 205 6.25 22.11 0.59
C TYR A 205 7.65 21.99 -0.02
N ASP A 206 8.69 22.44 0.67
CA ASP A 206 10.07 22.22 0.22
C ASP A 206 10.42 20.74 0.25
N GLU A 207 10.07 20.01 1.31
CA GLU A 207 10.20 18.53 1.38
C GLU A 207 9.44 17.84 0.23
N PHE A 208 8.23 18.29 -0.06
CA PHE A 208 7.46 17.78 -1.17
C PHE A 208 8.14 18.00 -2.52
N LEU A 209 8.60 19.23 -2.76
CA LEU A 209 9.25 19.62 -4.01
C LEU A 209 10.57 18.85 -4.25
N GLU A 210 11.30 18.52 -3.18
CA GLU A 210 12.52 17.73 -3.26
C GLU A 210 12.25 16.27 -3.68
N LEU A 211 11.14 15.68 -3.21
CA LEU A 211 10.78 14.31 -3.50
C LEU A 211 9.98 14.11 -4.79
N LEU A 212 9.28 15.13 -5.27
CA LEU A 212 8.43 15.03 -6.46
C LEU A 212 9.13 14.44 -7.69
N PRO A 213 10.39 14.78 -8.04
CA PRO A 213 11.06 14.18 -9.18
C PRO A 213 11.26 12.66 -9.04
N THR A 214 11.48 12.17 -7.82
CA THR A 214 11.57 10.73 -7.53
C THR A 214 10.19 10.09 -7.55
N MET A 215 9.17 10.74 -7.00
CA MET A 215 7.77 10.29 -7.07
C MET A 215 7.31 10.12 -8.52
N ARG A 216 7.67 11.05 -9.43
CA ARG A 216 7.32 10.95 -10.85
C ARG A 216 7.78 9.64 -11.50
N ARG A 217 8.87 9.04 -11.02
CA ARG A 217 9.44 7.79 -11.56
C ARG A 217 8.97 6.53 -10.85
N SER A 218 8.36 6.66 -9.69
CA SER A 218 8.01 5.53 -8.82
C SER A 218 6.54 5.47 -8.39
N ASP A 219 5.78 6.54 -8.57
CA ASP A 219 4.36 6.59 -8.22
C ASP A 219 3.48 6.29 -9.43
N THR A 220 2.58 5.31 -9.30
CA THR A 220 1.72 4.82 -10.39
C THR A 220 0.88 5.92 -11.02
N ALA A 221 0.44 6.91 -10.24
CA ALA A 221 -0.38 8.00 -10.76
C ALA A 221 0.41 9.12 -11.42
N LEU A 222 1.71 9.25 -11.10
CA LEU A 222 2.57 10.32 -11.61
C LEU A 222 3.41 9.92 -12.82
N ILE A 223 3.66 8.62 -13.00
CA ILE A 223 4.56 8.10 -14.03
C ILE A 223 4.07 8.37 -15.46
N GLY A 224 2.77 8.49 -15.66
CA GLY A 224 2.13 8.78 -16.95
C GLY A 224 1.96 10.26 -17.29
N ILE A 225 2.40 11.17 -16.40
CA ILE A 225 2.24 12.61 -16.60
C ILE A 225 3.33 13.14 -17.56
N ASP A 226 2.91 13.85 -18.63
CA ASP A 226 3.84 14.48 -19.57
C ASP A 226 4.57 15.70 -18.95
N ASP A 227 5.58 16.21 -19.66
CA ASP A 227 6.43 17.29 -19.15
C ASP A 227 5.67 18.62 -18.95
N GLU A 228 4.67 18.90 -19.77
CA GLU A 228 3.86 20.12 -19.65
C GLU A 228 2.94 20.05 -18.44
N GLN A 229 2.23 18.94 -18.26
CA GLN A 229 1.39 18.66 -17.11
C GLN A 229 2.23 18.68 -15.82
N TRP A 230 3.42 18.07 -15.86
CA TRP A 230 4.38 18.09 -14.77
C TRP A 230 4.79 19.52 -14.38
N ALA A 231 5.19 20.34 -15.37
CA ALA A 231 5.60 21.73 -15.13
C ALA A 231 4.46 22.55 -14.50
N ARG A 232 3.21 22.35 -14.95
CA ARG A 232 2.03 23.00 -14.36
C ARG A 232 1.81 22.60 -12.89
N GLY A 233 1.94 21.31 -12.58
CA GLY A 233 1.81 20.81 -11.20
C GLY A 233 2.88 21.36 -10.28
N ILE A 234 4.15 21.35 -10.71
CA ILE A 234 5.28 21.94 -9.96
C ILE A 234 5.05 23.45 -9.70
N ALA A 235 4.53 24.19 -10.69
CA ALA A 235 4.22 25.61 -10.49
C ALA A 235 3.19 25.83 -9.37
N LYS A 236 2.15 25.00 -9.28
CA LYS A 236 1.15 25.04 -8.20
C LYS A 236 1.75 24.74 -6.83
N PHE A 237 2.66 23.75 -6.72
CA PHE A 237 3.37 23.48 -5.47
C PHE A 237 4.26 24.66 -5.04
N ARG A 238 4.97 25.29 -5.97
CA ARG A 238 5.78 26.48 -5.69
C ARG A 238 4.93 27.66 -5.24
N GLN A 239 3.75 27.86 -5.86
CA GLN A 239 2.81 28.90 -5.44
C GLN A 239 2.33 28.68 -4.01
N ALA A 240 1.96 27.45 -3.63
CA ALA A 240 1.55 27.11 -2.27
C ALA A 240 2.67 27.36 -1.25
N ARG A 241 3.90 26.92 -1.58
CA ARG A 241 5.10 27.22 -0.77
C ARG A 241 5.31 28.72 -0.55
N ASP A 242 5.28 29.50 -1.65
CA ASP A 242 5.51 30.96 -1.61
C ASP A 242 4.38 31.68 -0.85
N GLY A 243 3.16 31.14 -0.89
CA GLY A 243 2.02 31.54 -0.05
C GLY A 243 2.14 31.13 1.42
N LYS A 244 3.22 30.41 1.81
CA LYS A 244 3.44 29.86 3.15
C LYS A 244 2.33 28.94 3.63
N GLU A 245 1.67 28.26 2.70
CA GLU A 245 0.75 27.18 3.03
C GLU A 245 1.54 26.00 3.67
N ARG A 246 0.85 25.16 4.41
CA ARG A 246 1.42 23.90 4.91
C ARG A 246 0.77 22.72 4.20
N PRO A 247 1.53 21.66 3.87
CA PRO A 247 0.96 20.44 3.35
C PRO A 247 -0.06 19.84 4.32
N TRP A 248 -1.12 19.27 3.77
CA TRP A 248 -2.06 18.53 4.59
C TRP A 248 -1.51 17.15 4.94
N PRO A 249 -1.87 16.57 6.10
CA PRO A 249 -1.63 15.16 6.36
C PRO A 249 -2.26 14.31 5.26
N LEU A 250 -1.54 13.30 4.78
CA LEU A 250 -2.07 12.39 3.78
C LEU A 250 -3.21 11.54 4.37
N GLY A 251 -4.41 11.66 3.82
CA GLY A 251 -5.56 10.84 4.20
C GLY A 251 -5.61 9.53 3.42
N LEU A 252 -5.30 8.40 4.06
CA LEU A 252 -5.52 7.08 3.50
C LEU A 252 -6.65 6.35 4.21
N ASP A 253 -7.32 5.49 3.48
CA ASP A 253 -8.42 4.71 4.04
C ASP A 253 -7.91 3.34 4.51
N LEU A 254 -8.38 2.90 5.67
CA LEU A 254 -8.28 1.53 6.16
C LEU A 254 -9.63 0.85 5.95
N LEU A 255 -9.64 -0.18 5.11
CA LEU A 255 -10.76 -1.10 4.97
C LEU A 255 -10.37 -2.44 5.58
N VAL A 256 -11.15 -2.93 6.52
CA VAL A 256 -10.98 -4.25 7.15
C VAL A 256 -12.15 -5.14 6.78
N LEU A 257 -11.82 -6.32 6.29
CA LEU A 257 -12.77 -7.35 5.84
C LEU A 257 -12.49 -8.66 6.59
N ARG A 258 -13.54 -9.42 6.99
CA ARG A 258 -13.42 -10.71 7.70
C ARG A 258 -14.32 -11.79 7.10
#